data_e0099cb128c2cad943de5256cb913bcf
#
_entry.id   e0099cb128c2cad943de5256cb913bcf
#
_cell.length_a   1.000
_cell.length_b   1.000
_cell.length_c   1.000
_cell.angle_alpha   90.00
_cell.angle_beta   90.00
_cell.angle_gamma   90.00
#
_symmetry.space_group_name_H-M   'P 1'
#
loop_
_entity.id
_entity.type
_entity.pdbx_description
1 polymer ?
#
loop_
_entity_poly.entity_id
_entity_poly.type
_entity_poly.pdbx_seq_one_letter_code
_entity_poly.pdbx_strand_id
1 'polypeptide(L)'
;MEATIYRRGSDGKIIGTPEVIPTPPPTGTPSEPVFAVTTYRAADIGQTQVQPQTVVDSQLVEPKPKTNQPRVPAEPGNKAPKIKAPQSKKRFPRPVRYIRNVVLAYLVFYVVLGFHAAGSLDKVPAAANVAMADTAGTNWLLVGSDSREGLTKAERKQLHTGKDGGSQRTDTIMLIHIDDSGKSTLVSLPRDSYITIPAHIALDGSKVKDRRNKINTAYGKGGAPLVVETVERNTGLHIDHYMEVGFKGIRDITNAVGGVNMCVPADVKDKNSGLNLSAGCQELDGRNALAYVRMRYADPKGDLGRVERQQQFLSSVMKKVATPAVIFNPLSMWKLVDAGTSSVNVGDSDSIRNIVDLALAMRGLSNGKGTLTTVPVSDPDATTAAGSSVLWDEAAARKLFVSLGAN
;
A
#
# COMPACT_ATOMS: atom_id res chain seq x y z
N MET A 1 -16.20 -37.15 7.83
CA MET A 1 -17.29 -36.16 7.95
C MET A 1 -18.31 -36.49 6.89
N GLU A 2 -19.53 -36.74 7.26
CA GLU A 2 -20.60 -37.02 6.30
C GLU A 2 -21.19 -35.71 5.80
N ALA A 3 -21.29 -35.53 4.50
CA ALA A 3 -21.89 -34.35 3.90
C ALA A 3 -23.38 -34.65 3.60
N THR A 4 -24.27 -33.86 4.16
CA THR A 4 -25.72 -33.96 3.93
C THR A 4 -26.16 -32.88 2.95
N ILE A 5 -26.79 -33.29 1.83
CA ILE A 5 -27.29 -32.37 0.80
C ILE A 5 -28.80 -32.27 0.92
N TYR A 6 -29.32 -31.03 0.88
CA TYR A 6 -30.73 -30.71 0.87
C TYR A 6 -31.12 -30.14 -0.52
N ARG A 7 -32.15 -30.67 -1.15
CA ARG A 7 -32.73 -30.09 -2.37
C ARG A 7 -33.82 -29.07 -2.02
N ARG A 8 -33.73 -27.87 -2.58
CA ARG A 8 -34.78 -26.84 -2.46
C ARG A 8 -35.63 -26.80 -3.74
N GLY A 9 -36.94 -26.72 -3.56
CA GLY A 9 -37.88 -26.44 -4.65
C GLY A 9 -37.86 -24.98 -5.09
N SER A 10 -38.51 -24.68 -6.19
CA SER A 10 -38.63 -23.31 -6.72
C SER A 10 -39.39 -22.34 -5.80
N ASP A 11 -40.10 -22.84 -4.79
CA ASP A 11 -40.83 -22.10 -3.75
C ASP A 11 -39.96 -21.85 -2.47
N GLY A 12 -38.67 -22.26 -2.49
CA GLY A 12 -37.75 -22.09 -1.39
C GLY A 12 -37.85 -23.09 -0.24
N LYS A 13 -38.81 -24.03 -0.31
CA LYS A 13 -38.99 -25.09 0.72
C LYS A 13 -38.09 -26.30 0.43
N ILE A 14 -37.64 -26.96 1.50
CA ILE A 14 -36.89 -28.20 1.39
C ILE A 14 -37.80 -29.32 0.98
N ILE A 15 -37.52 -29.99 -0.16
CA ILE A 15 -38.31 -31.11 -0.70
C ILE A 15 -37.42 -32.36 -0.59
N GLY A 16 -37.95 -33.38 0.14
CA GLY A 16 -37.36 -34.70 0.24
C GLY A 16 -36.54 -34.99 1.51
N THR A 17 -36.29 -36.25 1.81
CA THR A 17 -35.45 -36.72 2.88
C THR A 17 -33.97 -36.43 2.57
N PRO A 18 -33.13 -36.08 3.55
CA PRO A 18 -31.72 -35.82 3.33
C PRO A 18 -31.01 -37.08 2.79
N GLU A 19 -30.27 -36.91 1.72
CA GLU A 19 -29.47 -37.99 1.14
C GLU A 19 -28.05 -37.87 1.70
N VAL A 20 -27.60 -38.93 2.38
CA VAL A 20 -26.25 -39.02 2.93
C VAL A 20 -25.36 -39.68 1.88
N ILE A 21 -24.40 -38.94 1.36
CA ILE A 21 -23.41 -39.47 0.43
C ILE A 21 -22.21 -40.00 1.25
N PRO A 22 -21.87 -41.27 1.21
CA PRO A 22 -20.66 -41.78 1.86
C PRO A 22 -19.42 -41.19 1.18
N THR A 23 -18.55 -40.56 1.97
CA THR A 23 -17.24 -40.10 1.49
C THR A 23 -16.37 -41.30 1.12
N PRO A 24 -15.69 -41.29 -0.07
CA PRO A 24 -14.73 -42.31 -0.39
C PRO A 24 -13.55 -42.30 0.62
N PRO A 25 -12.93 -43.46 0.90
CA PRO A 25 -11.81 -43.51 1.84
C PRO A 25 -10.63 -42.69 1.33
N PRO A 26 -9.83 -42.08 2.19
CA PRO A 26 -8.67 -41.30 1.83
C PRO A 26 -7.61 -42.26 1.23
N THR A 27 -7.45 -42.20 -0.06
CA THR A 27 -6.32 -42.82 -0.75
C THR A 27 -5.19 -41.80 -0.87
N GLY A 28 -4.07 -42.11 -0.24
CA GLY A 28 -2.80 -41.50 -0.57
C GLY A 28 -2.34 -40.41 0.40
N THR A 29 -1.21 -40.68 0.99
CA THR A 29 -0.28 -39.73 1.62
C THR A 29 -0.15 -38.45 0.82
N PRO A 30 -0.10 -37.26 1.46
CA PRO A 30 0.15 -36.02 0.77
C PRO A 30 1.59 -36.02 0.26
N SER A 31 1.75 -36.19 -1.05
CA SER A 31 2.99 -35.86 -1.73
C SER A 31 3.14 -34.34 -1.72
N GLU A 32 4.28 -33.85 -1.23
CA GLU A 32 4.71 -32.49 -1.34
C GLU A 32 4.59 -31.96 -2.77
N PRO A 33 4.20 -30.69 -2.99
CA PRO A 33 4.22 -30.13 -4.32
C PRO A 33 5.68 -29.98 -4.77
N VAL A 34 6.10 -30.86 -5.67
CA VAL A 34 7.36 -30.72 -6.40
C VAL A 34 7.20 -29.51 -7.31
N PHE A 35 7.77 -28.39 -6.91
CA PHE A 35 7.98 -27.27 -7.82
C PHE A 35 9.05 -27.70 -8.83
N ALA A 36 8.64 -28.01 -10.04
CA ALA A 36 9.55 -28.14 -11.17
C ALA A 36 10.17 -26.78 -11.46
N VAL A 37 11.38 -26.57 -10.95
CA VAL A 37 12.24 -25.47 -11.36
C VAL A 37 12.74 -25.82 -12.76
N THR A 38 12.08 -25.29 -13.80
CA THR A 38 12.59 -25.33 -15.16
C THR A 38 13.75 -24.34 -15.26
N THR A 39 14.95 -24.82 -15.05
CA THR A 39 16.17 -24.08 -15.38
C THR A 39 16.29 -24.05 -16.90
N TYR A 40 16.03 -22.88 -17.49
CA TYR A 40 16.44 -22.63 -18.87
C TYR A 40 17.97 -22.52 -18.90
N ARG A 41 18.60 -23.55 -19.45
CA ARG A 41 20.01 -23.53 -19.81
C ARG A 41 20.11 -22.66 -21.05
N ALA A 42 20.84 -21.54 -20.95
CA ALA A 42 21.24 -20.78 -22.12
C ALA A 42 22.16 -21.65 -22.98
N ALA A 43 21.65 -22.10 -24.08
CA ALA A 43 22.40 -22.79 -25.12
C ALA A 43 22.64 -21.83 -26.27
N ASP A 44 23.91 -21.76 -26.68
CA ASP A 44 24.42 -21.41 -27.99
C ASP A 44 24.21 -20.00 -28.55
N ILE A 45 25.17 -19.12 -28.18
CA ILE A 45 25.67 -18.13 -29.13
C ILE A 45 27.16 -18.44 -29.36
N GLY A 46 27.50 -18.66 -30.64
CA GLY A 46 28.71 -19.22 -31.16
C GLY A 46 30.04 -18.72 -30.55
N GLN A 47 30.85 -19.65 -30.19
CA GLN A 47 32.26 -19.47 -29.89
C GLN A 47 33.02 -19.23 -31.21
N THR A 48 33.42 -17.98 -31.44
CA THR A 48 34.54 -17.70 -32.37
C THR A 48 35.81 -17.82 -31.57
N GLN A 49 36.53 -18.89 -31.79
CA GLN A 49 37.88 -19.08 -31.24
C GLN A 49 38.83 -18.07 -31.86
N VAL A 50 39.44 -17.24 -31.02
CA VAL A 50 40.66 -16.51 -31.37
C VAL A 50 41.81 -17.20 -30.62
N GLN A 51 42.65 -17.87 -31.37
CA GLN A 51 43.88 -18.46 -30.85
C GLN A 51 44.86 -17.38 -30.41
N PRO A 52 45.59 -17.56 -29.32
CA PRO A 52 46.72 -16.68 -28.97
C PRO A 52 47.93 -17.04 -29.80
N GLN A 53 48.40 -16.11 -30.62
CA GLN A 53 49.72 -16.20 -31.27
C GLN A 53 50.79 -15.90 -30.22
N THR A 54 51.62 -16.87 -30.00
CA THR A 54 52.93 -16.80 -29.33
C THR A 54 53.86 -15.87 -30.17
N VAL A 55 54.26 -14.75 -29.61
CA VAL A 55 55.36 -13.96 -30.12
C VAL A 55 56.63 -14.34 -29.42
N VAL A 56 57.57 -14.77 -30.22
CA VAL A 56 58.90 -15.24 -29.89
C VAL A 56 59.73 -14.05 -29.44
N ASP A 57 60.47 -14.29 -28.38
CA ASP A 57 61.54 -13.49 -27.79
C ASP A 57 62.64 -13.21 -28.86
N SER A 58 62.99 -11.96 -29.04
CA SER A 58 64.19 -11.55 -29.80
C SER A 58 64.94 -10.53 -28.95
N GLN A 59 65.94 -11.05 -28.24
CA GLN A 59 66.98 -10.24 -27.66
C GLN A 59 67.68 -9.43 -28.71
N LEU A 60 67.83 -8.12 -28.48
CA LEU A 60 68.86 -7.29 -29.13
C LEU A 60 69.59 -6.46 -28.10
N VAL A 61 70.89 -6.74 -28.10
CA VAL A 61 72.00 -6.26 -27.30
C VAL A 61 72.17 -4.76 -27.45
N GLU A 62 72.43 -4.09 -26.33
CA GLU A 62 72.96 -2.71 -26.26
C GLU A 62 74.31 -2.56 -26.96
N PRO A 63 74.70 -1.35 -27.34
CA PRO A 63 75.97 -0.83 -26.84
C PRO A 63 75.85 0.60 -26.25
N LYS A 64 76.43 0.75 -25.08
CA LYS A 64 76.73 2.03 -24.43
C LYS A 64 77.84 2.77 -25.15
N PRO A 65 77.72 4.07 -25.36
CA PRO A 65 78.92 4.92 -25.57
C PRO A 65 79.38 5.53 -24.24
N LYS A 66 80.59 5.24 -23.89
CA LYS A 66 81.33 5.96 -22.85
C LYS A 66 81.75 7.34 -23.42
N THR A 67 81.29 8.42 -22.78
CA THR A 67 81.88 9.74 -22.96
C THR A 67 82.43 10.24 -21.60
N ASN A 68 83.71 10.27 -21.51
CA ASN A 68 84.46 10.99 -20.44
C ASN A 68 84.29 12.49 -20.67
N GLN A 69 83.71 13.20 -19.72
CA GLN A 69 83.88 14.65 -19.61
C GLN A 69 84.46 14.99 -18.25
N PRO A 70 85.37 15.97 -18.17
CA PRO A 70 86.09 16.32 -16.97
C PRO A 70 85.21 17.06 -15.97
N ARG A 71 85.46 16.75 -14.67
CA ARG A 71 84.80 17.44 -13.54
C ARG A 71 85.31 18.86 -13.44
N VAL A 72 84.41 19.83 -13.46
CA VAL A 72 84.64 21.21 -13.03
C VAL A 72 84.28 21.31 -11.54
N PRO A 73 85.07 21.98 -10.69
CA PRO A 73 84.81 22.13 -9.27
C PRO A 73 83.56 22.95 -9.00
N ALA A 74 82.77 22.52 -7.98
CA ALA A 74 81.55 23.21 -7.58
C ALA A 74 81.91 24.50 -6.80
N GLU A 75 81.30 25.61 -7.19
CA GLU A 75 81.23 26.83 -6.39
C GLU A 75 80.12 26.74 -5.33
N PRO A 76 80.33 27.33 -4.12
CA PRO A 76 79.34 27.23 -3.03
C PRO A 76 78.21 28.26 -3.18
N GLY A 77 77.06 27.78 -3.28
CA GLY A 77 75.87 28.27 -2.65
C GLY A 77 75.25 29.59 -3.03
N ASN A 78 74.15 29.51 -3.77
CA ASN A 78 73.07 30.48 -3.55
C ASN A 78 71.73 29.71 -3.53
N LYS A 79 71.11 29.56 -2.33
CA LYS A 79 69.78 28.91 -2.15
C LYS A 79 68.73 29.84 -2.77
N ALA A 80 68.37 29.57 -4.00
CA ALA A 80 67.20 30.20 -4.59
C ALA A 80 65.93 29.94 -3.77
N PRO A 81 65.03 30.92 -3.57
CA PRO A 81 63.78 30.75 -2.81
C PRO A 81 62.93 29.71 -3.50
N LYS A 82 62.46 28.69 -2.76
CA LYS A 82 61.48 27.70 -3.23
C LYS A 82 60.17 28.43 -3.53
N ILE A 83 59.89 28.76 -4.76
CA ILE A 83 58.61 29.19 -5.23
C ILE A 83 57.69 27.98 -5.08
N LYS A 84 56.76 28.03 -4.09
CA LYS A 84 55.67 27.05 -4.00
C LYS A 84 54.88 27.12 -5.29
N ALA A 85 54.93 26.06 -6.09
CA ALA A 85 54.08 25.94 -7.27
C ALA A 85 52.62 26.11 -6.84
N PRO A 86 51.80 26.88 -7.59
CA PRO A 86 50.37 27.03 -7.26
C PRO A 86 49.75 25.66 -7.28
N GLN A 87 49.14 25.27 -6.15
CA GLN A 87 48.38 24.01 -6.06
C GLN A 87 47.25 24.09 -7.07
N SER A 88 47.36 23.35 -8.17
CA SER A 88 46.30 23.24 -9.14
C SER A 88 45.09 22.64 -8.45
N LYS A 89 44.06 23.42 -8.24
CA LYS A 89 42.74 22.91 -7.78
C LYS A 89 42.33 21.82 -8.75
N LYS A 90 42.34 20.55 -8.33
CA LYS A 90 41.92 19.41 -9.13
C LYS A 90 40.48 19.68 -9.60
N ARG A 91 40.33 20.15 -10.83
CA ARG A 91 39.02 20.31 -11.47
C ARG A 91 38.52 18.91 -11.82
N PHE A 92 37.41 18.49 -11.19
CA PHE A 92 36.75 17.26 -11.58
C PHE A 92 36.49 17.22 -13.09
N PRO A 93 36.69 16.07 -13.75
CA PRO A 93 36.45 15.94 -15.19
C PRO A 93 34.98 16.28 -15.52
N ARG A 94 34.74 16.85 -16.71
CA ARG A 94 33.41 17.33 -17.12
C ARG A 94 32.26 16.36 -16.89
N PRO A 95 32.37 15.01 -17.15
CA PRO A 95 31.27 14.08 -16.87
C PRO A 95 30.94 13.97 -15.36
N VAL A 96 31.92 14.01 -14.47
CA VAL A 96 31.70 13.97 -13.02
C VAL A 96 30.95 15.22 -12.54
N ARG A 97 31.24 16.38 -13.11
CA ARG A 97 30.52 17.63 -12.78
C ARG A 97 29.06 17.55 -13.26
N TYR A 98 28.82 16.98 -14.43
CA TYR A 98 27.46 16.78 -14.95
C TYR A 98 26.66 15.84 -14.05
N ILE A 99 27.20 14.66 -13.74
CA ILE A 99 26.55 13.69 -12.82
C ILE A 99 26.25 14.33 -11.46
N ARG A 100 27.21 15.03 -10.88
CA ARG A 100 27.02 15.76 -9.61
C ARG A 100 25.86 16.75 -9.71
N ASN A 101 25.78 17.53 -10.79
CA ASN A 101 24.73 18.52 -10.97
C ASN A 101 23.36 17.88 -11.17
N VAL A 102 23.27 16.75 -11.87
CA VAL A 102 22.04 15.97 -11.99
C VAL A 102 21.58 15.44 -10.63
N VAL A 103 22.49 14.85 -9.84
CA VAL A 103 22.18 14.38 -8.49
C VAL A 103 21.73 15.52 -7.58
N LEU A 104 22.40 16.67 -7.65
CA LEU A 104 21.97 17.86 -6.89
C LEU A 104 20.57 18.35 -7.34
N ALA A 105 20.28 18.37 -8.62
CA ALA A 105 18.96 18.75 -9.13
C ALA A 105 17.86 17.79 -8.62
N TYR A 106 18.14 16.49 -8.60
CA TYR A 106 17.24 15.51 -8.00
C TYR A 106 17.02 15.74 -6.50
N LEU A 107 18.09 15.98 -5.73
CA LEU A 107 17.98 16.26 -4.30
C LEU A 107 17.14 17.53 -4.05
N VAL A 108 17.41 18.60 -4.78
CA VAL A 108 16.63 19.84 -4.69
C VAL A 108 15.17 19.58 -5.05
N PHE A 109 14.90 18.82 -6.11
CA PHE A 109 13.54 18.46 -6.49
C PHE A 109 12.80 17.74 -5.35
N TYR A 110 13.39 16.73 -4.71
CA TYR A 110 12.74 16.01 -3.62
C TYR A 110 12.57 16.85 -2.35
N VAL A 111 13.48 17.78 -2.09
CA VAL A 111 13.32 18.74 -0.99
C VAL A 111 12.13 19.67 -1.25
N VAL A 112 12.04 20.23 -2.48
CA VAL A 112 10.91 21.08 -2.89
C VAL A 112 9.60 20.30 -2.84
N LEU A 113 9.60 19.05 -3.34
CA LEU A 113 8.44 18.16 -3.30
C LEU A 113 7.99 17.88 -1.85
N GLY A 114 8.93 17.65 -0.94
CA GLY A 114 8.65 17.45 0.49
C GLY A 114 8.00 18.69 1.14
N PHE A 115 8.50 19.89 0.83
CA PHE A 115 7.88 21.13 1.30
C PHE A 115 6.48 21.36 0.71
N HIS A 116 6.31 21.07 -0.59
CA HIS A 116 5.00 21.14 -1.23
C HIS A 116 4.02 20.17 -0.57
N ALA A 117 4.41 18.91 -0.40
CA ALA A 117 3.60 17.90 0.26
C ALA A 117 3.19 18.33 1.69
N ALA A 118 4.14 18.82 2.49
CA ALA A 118 3.88 19.24 3.87
C ALA A 118 2.91 20.44 3.96
N GLY A 119 2.96 21.34 2.97
CA GLY A 119 2.08 22.52 2.92
C GLY A 119 0.69 22.24 2.32
N SER A 120 0.50 21.11 1.66
CA SER A 120 -0.74 20.79 0.92
C SER A 120 -1.57 19.68 1.55
N LEU A 121 -1.15 19.13 2.71
CA LEU A 121 -1.92 18.09 3.39
C LEU A 121 -3.21 18.64 3.98
N ASP A 122 -4.33 18.01 3.61
CA ASP A 122 -5.62 18.27 4.23
C ASP A 122 -5.70 17.54 5.58
N LYS A 123 -5.86 18.30 6.65
CA LYS A 123 -5.87 17.82 8.04
C LYS A 123 -7.25 17.85 8.63
N VAL A 124 -7.60 16.78 9.35
CA VAL A 124 -8.88 16.66 10.05
C VAL A 124 -8.64 16.29 11.52
N PRO A 125 -9.45 16.80 12.46
CA PRO A 125 -9.45 16.28 13.81
C PRO A 125 -9.78 14.80 13.78
N ALA A 126 -8.86 13.96 14.25
CA ALA A 126 -9.04 12.51 14.25
C ALA A 126 -8.74 11.87 15.62
N ALA A 127 -8.18 12.63 16.57
CA ALA A 127 -7.95 12.11 17.91
C ALA A 127 -9.26 11.65 18.58
N ALA A 128 -9.23 10.50 19.26
CA ALA A 128 -10.37 10.03 20.06
C ALA A 128 -10.78 11.07 21.11
N ASN A 129 -12.10 11.17 21.39
CA ASN A 129 -12.59 12.11 22.40
C ASN A 129 -12.17 11.69 23.83
N VAL A 130 -11.95 10.38 24.02
CA VAL A 130 -11.41 9.83 25.27
C VAL A 130 -10.05 9.21 24.95
N ALA A 131 -9.02 9.80 25.54
CA ALA A 131 -7.65 9.31 25.32
C ALA A 131 -7.48 7.89 25.84
N MET A 132 -6.88 7.04 25.02
CA MET A 132 -6.43 5.71 25.39
C MET A 132 -4.92 5.74 25.66
N ALA A 133 -4.44 4.85 26.53
CA ALA A 133 -3.00 4.68 26.73
C ALA A 133 -2.34 4.08 25.48
N ASP A 134 -1.12 4.48 25.21
CA ASP A 134 -0.34 3.96 24.09
C ASP A 134 -0.22 2.44 24.17
N THR A 135 -0.21 1.80 23.02
CA THR A 135 -0.01 0.35 22.85
C THR A 135 1.28 0.07 22.06
N ALA A 136 1.75 -1.18 22.09
CA ALA A 136 2.98 -1.54 21.37
C ALA A 136 2.87 -1.33 19.88
N GLY A 137 3.98 -0.92 19.23
CA GLY A 137 4.03 -0.67 17.79
C GLY A 137 3.40 0.66 17.38
N THR A 138 3.06 0.78 16.09
CA THR A 138 2.38 1.96 15.53
C THR A 138 1.12 1.52 14.80
N ASN A 139 -0.01 2.12 15.14
CA ASN A 139 -1.32 1.76 14.60
C ASN A 139 -1.89 2.88 13.73
N TRP A 140 -2.16 2.55 12.49
CA TRP A 140 -2.85 3.41 11.53
C TRP A 140 -4.30 2.97 11.36
N LEU A 141 -5.21 3.90 11.39
CA LEU A 141 -6.58 3.68 10.95
C LEU A 141 -6.79 4.27 9.55
N LEU A 142 -6.96 3.39 8.57
CA LEU A 142 -7.30 3.77 7.21
C LEU A 142 -8.79 3.67 6.99
N VAL A 143 -9.39 4.74 6.53
CA VAL A 143 -10.83 4.86 6.29
C VAL A 143 -11.09 5.21 4.84
N GLY A 144 -11.87 4.38 4.16
CA GLY A 144 -12.42 4.71 2.85
C GLY A 144 -13.83 5.28 3.02
N SER A 145 -14.00 6.56 2.76
CA SER A 145 -15.30 7.21 2.84
C SER A 145 -16.01 7.24 1.48
N ASP A 146 -17.34 7.31 1.53
CA ASP A 146 -18.14 7.57 0.33
C ASP A 146 -18.22 9.09 0.01
N SER A 147 -17.29 9.87 0.55
CA SER A 147 -17.18 11.30 0.30
C SER A 147 -17.01 11.59 -1.19
N ARG A 148 -17.80 12.53 -1.66
CA ARG A 148 -17.76 13.05 -3.03
C ARG A 148 -17.16 14.45 -3.07
N GLU A 149 -16.54 14.85 -1.99
CA GLU A 149 -15.86 16.12 -1.85
C GLU A 149 -14.81 16.30 -2.96
N GLY A 150 -14.72 17.50 -3.50
CA GLY A 150 -13.83 17.79 -4.62
C GLY A 150 -14.25 17.20 -5.97
N LEU A 151 -15.35 16.42 -6.08
CA LEU A 151 -15.89 15.95 -7.34
C LEU A 151 -16.96 16.89 -7.92
N THR A 152 -16.77 17.32 -9.16
CA THR A 152 -17.78 18.07 -9.93
C THR A 152 -19.01 17.23 -10.24
N LYS A 153 -20.13 17.86 -10.62
CA LYS A 153 -21.34 17.15 -11.05
C LYS A 153 -21.09 16.24 -12.25
N ALA A 154 -20.23 16.65 -13.18
CA ALA A 154 -19.86 15.86 -14.36
C ALA A 154 -19.06 14.60 -13.96
N GLU A 155 -18.05 14.76 -13.08
CA GLU A 155 -17.26 13.63 -12.57
C GLU A 155 -18.13 12.65 -11.77
N ARG A 156 -19.02 13.13 -10.91
CA ARG A 156 -19.96 12.28 -10.18
C ARG A 156 -20.83 11.44 -11.12
N LYS A 157 -21.31 12.02 -12.22
CA LYS A 157 -22.06 11.29 -13.25
C LYS A 157 -21.18 10.26 -13.95
N GLN A 158 -19.95 10.63 -14.33
CA GLN A 158 -18.98 9.74 -14.99
C GLN A 158 -18.56 8.57 -14.09
N LEU A 159 -18.39 8.81 -12.79
CA LEU A 159 -17.96 7.82 -11.80
C LEU A 159 -19.14 7.03 -11.19
N HIS A 160 -20.36 7.27 -11.64
CA HIS A 160 -21.58 6.64 -11.10
C HIS A 160 -21.68 6.70 -9.57
N THR A 161 -21.24 7.84 -8.96
CA THR A 161 -21.24 7.99 -7.50
C THR A 161 -22.56 8.52 -6.93
N GLY A 162 -23.51 8.86 -7.80
CA GLY A 162 -24.81 9.38 -7.39
C GLY A 162 -24.78 10.82 -6.85
N LYS A 163 -25.88 11.23 -6.21
CA LYS A 163 -26.00 12.52 -5.50
C LYS A 163 -25.41 12.41 -4.10
N ASP A 164 -24.95 13.53 -3.54
CA ASP A 164 -24.57 13.57 -2.13
C ASP A 164 -25.81 13.24 -1.28
N GLY A 165 -25.74 12.14 -0.53
CA GLY A 165 -26.84 11.66 0.31
C GLY A 165 -26.90 12.35 1.69
N GLY A 166 -26.09 13.37 1.94
CA GLY A 166 -26.05 14.14 3.20
C GLY A 166 -25.47 13.40 4.41
N SER A 167 -25.37 12.07 4.38
CA SER A 167 -24.70 11.29 5.42
C SER A 167 -23.46 10.62 4.83
N GLN A 168 -22.30 11.12 5.17
CA GLN A 168 -21.03 10.44 4.82
C GLN A 168 -20.94 9.13 5.62
N ARG A 169 -20.56 8.07 4.94
CA ARG A 169 -20.35 6.75 5.55
C ARG A 169 -18.97 6.23 5.17
N THR A 170 -18.45 5.43 6.07
CA THR A 170 -17.22 4.69 5.80
C THR A 170 -17.57 3.32 5.23
N ASP A 171 -17.14 3.06 4.00
CA ASP A 171 -17.35 1.76 3.34
C ASP A 171 -16.18 0.80 3.55
N THR A 172 -15.02 1.34 3.92
CA THR A 172 -13.79 0.60 4.20
C THR A 172 -13.19 1.08 5.50
N ILE A 173 -12.87 0.16 6.40
CA ILE A 173 -12.18 0.46 7.65
C ILE A 173 -11.08 -0.60 7.79
N MET A 174 -9.83 -0.15 7.84
CA MET A 174 -8.66 -1.03 7.93
C MET A 174 -7.73 -0.51 9.03
N LEU A 175 -7.31 -1.41 9.89
CA LEU A 175 -6.28 -1.17 10.88
C LEU A 175 -4.95 -1.72 10.33
N ILE A 176 -3.91 -0.90 10.32
CA ILE A 176 -2.54 -1.34 10.00
C ILE A 176 -1.72 -1.20 11.25
N HIS A 177 -1.26 -2.32 11.76
CA HIS A 177 -0.31 -2.41 12.85
C HIS A 177 1.10 -2.62 12.29
N ILE A 178 2.06 -1.82 12.75
CA ILE A 178 3.48 -1.91 12.41
C ILE A 178 4.22 -2.20 13.72
N ASP A 179 4.77 -3.39 13.83
CA ASP A 179 5.53 -3.77 15.03
C ASP A 179 6.92 -3.12 15.07
N ASP A 180 7.61 -3.23 16.19
CA ASP A 180 8.94 -2.65 16.39
C ASP A 180 10.01 -3.20 15.43
N SER A 181 9.75 -4.34 14.79
CA SER A 181 10.63 -4.89 13.73
C SER A 181 10.35 -4.30 12.35
N GLY A 182 9.29 -3.49 12.21
CA GLY A 182 8.80 -2.93 10.94
C GLY A 182 7.95 -3.89 10.14
N LYS A 183 7.53 -5.04 10.69
CA LYS A 183 6.60 -5.95 10.05
C LYS A 183 5.18 -5.41 10.19
N SER A 184 4.44 -5.42 9.10
CA SER A 184 3.10 -4.85 9.06
C SER A 184 2.02 -5.93 9.03
N THR A 185 0.96 -5.70 9.79
CA THR A 185 -0.27 -6.50 9.75
C THR A 185 -1.45 -5.59 9.42
N LEU A 186 -2.16 -5.88 8.33
CA LEU A 186 -3.38 -5.19 7.96
C LEU A 186 -4.58 -6.05 8.37
N VAL A 187 -5.45 -5.47 9.18
CA VAL A 187 -6.70 -6.08 9.64
C VAL A 187 -7.87 -5.30 9.06
N SER A 188 -8.65 -5.92 8.18
CA SER A 188 -9.91 -5.33 7.71
C SER A 188 -11.00 -5.48 8.76
N LEU A 189 -11.70 -4.39 9.02
CA LEU A 189 -12.88 -4.36 9.89
C LEU A 189 -14.12 -4.20 8.99
N PRO A 190 -14.98 -5.23 8.84
CA PRO A 190 -16.18 -5.14 8.03
C PRO A 190 -17.05 -3.95 8.47
N ARG A 191 -17.49 -3.13 7.51
CA ARG A 191 -18.25 -1.90 7.79
C ARG A 191 -19.56 -2.14 8.54
N ASP A 192 -20.13 -3.33 8.39
CA ASP A 192 -21.37 -3.75 9.07
C ASP A 192 -21.12 -4.48 10.40
N SER A 193 -19.88 -4.43 10.93
CA SER A 193 -19.51 -4.96 12.25
C SER A 193 -20.39 -4.35 13.34
N TYR A 194 -21.12 -5.21 14.07
CA TYR A 194 -22.03 -4.82 15.15
C TYR A 194 -21.30 -4.74 16.48
N ILE A 195 -20.73 -3.57 16.75
CA ILE A 195 -19.84 -3.30 17.88
C ILE A 195 -20.35 -2.13 18.73
N THR A 196 -19.72 -1.89 19.87
CA THR A 196 -20.08 -0.78 20.76
C THR A 196 -19.54 0.54 20.22
N ILE A 197 -20.46 1.47 19.87
CA ILE A 197 -20.12 2.88 19.59
C ILE A 197 -20.19 3.62 20.93
N PRO A 198 -19.11 4.32 21.33
CA PRO A 198 -19.04 5.08 22.59
C PRO A 198 -20.12 6.15 22.71
N ALA A 199 -20.40 6.58 23.94
CA ALA A 199 -21.19 7.78 24.19
C ALA A 199 -20.48 8.98 23.58
N HIS A 200 -21.23 9.82 22.84
CA HIS A 200 -20.67 10.94 22.10
C HIS A 200 -21.65 12.09 21.98
N ILE A 201 -21.15 13.25 21.56
CA ILE A 201 -21.96 14.34 21.10
C ILE A 201 -22.05 14.20 19.59
N ALA A 202 -23.26 14.02 19.06
CA ALA A 202 -23.47 13.91 17.61
C ALA A 202 -23.23 15.25 16.91
N LEU A 203 -23.05 15.24 15.59
CA LEU A 203 -22.78 16.45 14.79
C LEU A 203 -23.90 17.49 14.89
N ASP A 204 -25.12 17.08 15.26
CA ASP A 204 -26.26 17.98 15.54
C ASP A 204 -26.29 18.52 16.96
N GLY A 205 -25.28 18.21 17.80
CA GLY A 205 -25.14 18.62 19.20
C GLY A 205 -25.90 17.71 20.19
N SER A 206 -26.61 16.69 19.75
CA SER A 206 -27.34 15.77 20.66
C SER A 206 -26.37 14.84 21.41
N LYS A 207 -26.67 14.59 22.70
CA LYS A 207 -25.94 13.63 23.52
C LYS A 207 -26.47 12.21 23.23
N VAL A 208 -25.61 11.35 22.78
CA VAL A 208 -25.91 9.94 22.47
C VAL A 208 -25.20 9.05 23.49
N LYS A 209 -25.93 8.15 24.13
CA LYS A 209 -25.35 7.13 25.02
C LYS A 209 -24.64 6.06 24.20
N ASP A 210 -23.71 5.34 24.82
CA ASP A 210 -23.09 4.16 24.23
C ASP A 210 -24.15 3.14 23.80
N ARG A 211 -23.92 2.52 22.67
CA ARG A 211 -24.82 1.51 22.12
C ARG A 211 -24.12 0.66 21.07
N ARG A 212 -24.57 -0.59 20.93
CA ARG A 212 -24.12 -1.41 19.79
C ARG A 212 -24.80 -0.95 18.51
N ASN A 213 -24.00 -0.80 17.46
CA ASN A 213 -24.45 -0.47 16.12
C ASN A 213 -23.39 -0.90 15.09
N LYS A 214 -23.69 -0.77 13.79
CA LYS A 214 -22.71 -0.97 12.73
C LYS A 214 -21.61 0.08 12.83
N ILE A 215 -20.35 -0.34 12.74
CA ILE A 215 -19.18 0.56 12.85
C ILE A 215 -19.23 1.73 11.85
N ASN A 216 -19.72 1.52 10.61
CA ASN A 216 -19.84 2.55 9.59
C ASN A 216 -20.75 3.72 9.97
N THR A 217 -21.64 3.53 10.97
CA THR A 217 -22.51 4.61 11.45
C THR A 217 -21.77 5.61 12.34
N ALA A 218 -20.63 5.24 12.92
CA ALA A 218 -19.83 6.11 13.77
C ALA A 218 -19.38 7.36 13.01
N TYR A 219 -18.88 7.20 11.78
CA TYR A 219 -18.41 8.32 10.98
C TYR A 219 -19.51 9.38 10.72
N GLY A 220 -20.68 8.93 10.28
CA GLY A 220 -21.80 9.85 10.01
C GLY A 220 -22.37 10.55 11.26
N LYS A 221 -22.01 10.09 12.46
CA LYS A 221 -22.50 10.64 13.74
C LYS A 221 -21.50 11.54 14.44
N GLY A 222 -20.22 11.22 14.40
CA GLY A 222 -19.19 11.94 15.13
C GLY A 222 -17.89 12.12 14.34
N GLY A 223 -17.91 11.83 13.03
CA GLY A 223 -16.73 12.01 12.18
C GLY A 223 -15.58 11.05 12.51
N ALA A 224 -14.37 11.45 12.12
CA ALA A 224 -13.16 10.69 12.36
C ALA A 224 -12.89 10.41 13.86
N PRO A 225 -13.07 11.37 14.80
CA PRO A 225 -12.83 11.11 16.24
C PRO A 225 -13.65 9.94 16.77
N LEU A 226 -14.94 9.87 16.40
CA LEU A 226 -15.81 8.81 16.88
C LEU A 226 -15.47 7.45 16.26
N VAL A 227 -15.02 7.41 15.00
CA VAL A 227 -14.56 6.16 14.40
C VAL A 227 -13.29 5.67 15.10
N VAL A 228 -12.31 6.54 15.33
CA VAL A 228 -11.08 6.22 16.05
C VAL A 228 -11.41 5.68 17.43
N GLU A 229 -12.18 6.40 18.26
CA GLU A 229 -12.59 5.97 19.59
C GLU A 229 -13.38 4.64 19.57
N THR A 230 -14.21 4.44 18.54
CA THR A 230 -14.95 3.18 18.38
C THR A 230 -14.01 2.01 18.10
N VAL A 231 -13.00 2.21 17.24
CA VAL A 231 -12.01 1.16 16.94
C VAL A 231 -11.16 0.89 18.18
N GLU A 232 -10.60 1.89 18.82
CA GLU A 232 -9.80 1.76 20.04
C GLU A 232 -10.53 0.96 21.11
N ARG A 233 -11.78 1.34 21.40
CA ARG A 233 -12.60 0.70 22.44
C ARG A 233 -12.87 -0.79 22.18
N ASN A 234 -13.06 -1.19 20.92
CA ASN A 234 -13.42 -2.56 20.57
C ASN A 234 -12.21 -3.44 20.24
N THR A 235 -11.05 -2.85 19.97
CA THR A 235 -9.82 -3.59 19.67
C THR A 235 -8.83 -3.60 20.84
N GLY A 236 -8.88 -2.57 21.70
CA GLY A 236 -7.88 -2.36 22.75
C GLY A 236 -6.55 -1.82 22.22
N LEU A 237 -6.48 -1.39 20.96
CA LEU A 237 -5.29 -0.80 20.33
C LEU A 237 -5.44 0.72 20.23
N HIS A 238 -4.45 1.47 20.73
CA HIS A 238 -4.39 2.91 20.51
C HIS A 238 -4.13 3.22 19.02
N ILE A 239 -4.81 4.22 18.48
CA ILE A 239 -4.64 4.67 17.09
C ILE A 239 -3.74 5.89 17.05
N ASP A 240 -2.50 5.72 16.61
CA ASP A 240 -1.49 6.77 16.51
C ASP A 240 -1.75 7.72 15.34
N HIS A 241 -2.26 7.19 14.24
CA HIS A 241 -2.39 7.88 12.97
C HIS A 241 -3.70 7.57 12.26
N TYR A 242 -4.23 8.56 11.56
CA TYR A 242 -5.48 8.45 10.81
C TYR A 242 -5.29 8.87 9.36
N MET A 243 -5.89 8.13 8.45
CA MET A 243 -5.93 8.47 7.04
C MET A 243 -7.31 8.17 6.44
N GLU A 244 -7.88 9.13 5.75
CA GLU A 244 -9.16 8.98 5.05
C GLU A 244 -8.99 9.24 3.55
N VAL A 245 -9.56 8.34 2.74
CA VAL A 245 -9.52 8.42 1.28
C VAL A 245 -10.94 8.37 0.74
N GLY A 246 -11.37 9.45 0.10
CA GLY A 246 -12.65 9.54 -0.61
C GLY A 246 -12.56 8.99 -2.05
N PHE A 247 -13.68 9.04 -2.75
CA PHE A 247 -13.75 8.57 -4.15
C PHE A 247 -12.80 9.29 -5.10
N LYS A 248 -12.63 10.62 -4.89
CA LYS A 248 -11.66 11.42 -5.64
C LYS A 248 -10.25 10.87 -5.45
N GLY A 249 -9.86 10.56 -4.20
CA GLY A 249 -8.53 10.06 -3.87
C GLY A 249 -8.21 8.73 -4.53
N ILE A 250 -9.13 7.77 -4.50
CA ILE A 250 -8.96 6.48 -5.19
C ILE A 250 -8.68 6.69 -6.67
N ARG A 251 -9.49 7.54 -7.35
CA ARG A 251 -9.34 7.84 -8.76
C ARG A 251 -8.02 8.53 -9.07
N ASP A 252 -7.71 9.60 -8.34
CA ASP A 252 -6.60 10.49 -8.65
C ASP A 252 -5.24 9.84 -8.36
N ILE A 253 -5.11 9.14 -7.22
CA ILE A 253 -3.92 8.37 -6.89
C ILE A 253 -3.68 7.27 -7.94
N THR A 254 -4.73 6.53 -8.32
CA THR A 254 -4.62 5.49 -9.36
C THR A 254 -4.13 6.07 -10.68
N ASN A 255 -4.70 7.20 -11.11
CA ASN A 255 -4.28 7.86 -12.35
C ASN A 255 -2.86 8.43 -12.25
N ALA A 256 -2.47 8.97 -11.11
CA ALA A 256 -1.14 9.54 -10.88
C ALA A 256 -0.03 8.50 -11.00
N VAL A 257 -0.28 7.25 -10.57
CA VAL A 257 0.67 6.14 -10.74
C VAL A 257 0.60 5.48 -12.11
N GLY A 258 -0.31 5.93 -13.00
CA GLY A 258 -0.48 5.41 -14.35
C GLY A 258 -1.28 4.12 -14.43
N GLY A 259 -2.24 3.91 -13.49
CA GLY A 259 -3.07 2.71 -13.40
C GLY A 259 -2.51 1.65 -12.46
N VAL A 260 -3.36 0.70 -12.07
CA VAL A 260 -3.02 -0.42 -11.17
C VAL A 260 -3.38 -1.75 -11.79
N ASN A 261 -2.52 -2.75 -11.63
CA ASN A 261 -2.78 -4.09 -12.14
C ASN A 261 -3.70 -4.85 -11.18
N MET A 262 -4.87 -5.25 -11.68
CA MET A 262 -5.87 -6.00 -10.93
C MET A 262 -6.24 -7.28 -11.68
N CYS A 263 -6.37 -8.39 -10.95
CA CYS A 263 -6.83 -9.65 -11.53
C CYS A 263 -8.32 -9.84 -11.23
N VAL A 264 -9.13 -9.84 -12.28
CA VAL A 264 -10.58 -9.99 -12.24
C VAL A 264 -10.90 -11.48 -12.46
N PRO A 265 -11.54 -12.18 -11.50
CA PRO A 265 -11.71 -13.64 -11.58
C PRO A 265 -12.70 -14.09 -12.65
N ALA A 266 -13.67 -13.26 -13.02
CA ALA A 266 -14.69 -13.53 -14.04
C ALA A 266 -15.10 -12.25 -14.72
N ASP A 267 -15.74 -12.34 -15.89
CA ASP A 267 -16.33 -11.18 -16.55
C ASP A 267 -17.31 -10.46 -15.63
N VAL A 268 -17.17 -9.16 -15.52
CA VAL A 268 -17.98 -8.32 -14.62
C VAL A 268 -18.65 -7.20 -15.39
N LYS A 269 -19.99 -7.15 -15.28
CA LYS A 269 -20.79 -6.04 -15.78
C LYS A 269 -21.72 -5.55 -14.68
N ASP A 270 -21.39 -4.41 -14.09
CA ASP A 270 -22.19 -3.81 -13.02
C ASP A 270 -22.70 -2.42 -13.43
N LYS A 271 -24.00 -2.31 -13.65
CA LYS A 271 -24.63 -1.04 -14.05
C LYS A 271 -24.55 0.04 -12.98
N ASN A 272 -24.51 -0.36 -11.69
CA ASN A 272 -24.53 0.59 -10.57
C ASN A 272 -23.19 1.31 -10.41
N SER A 273 -22.08 0.59 -10.58
CA SER A 273 -20.73 1.18 -10.58
C SER A 273 -20.27 1.65 -11.96
N GLY A 274 -21.00 1.28 -13.03
CA GLY A 274 -20.62 1.54 -14.41
C GLY A 274 -19.45 0.68 -14.89
N LEU A 275 -19.18 -0.44 -14.21
CA LEU A 275 -18.07 -1.34 -14.50
C LEU A 275 -18.40 -2.28 -15.65
N ASN A 276 -17.44 -2.48 -16.55
CA ASN A 276 -17.46 -3.50 -17.57
C ASN A 276 -16.04 -3.99 -17.82
N LEU A 277 -15.68 -5.13 -17.23
CA LEU A 277 -14.34 -5.71 -17.29
C LEU A 277 -14.42 -7.18 -17.69
N SER A 278 -13.48 -7.62 -18.51
CA SER A 278 -13.28 -9.03 -18.80
C SER A 278 -12.45 -9.71 -17.70
N ALA A 279 -12.62 -11.03 -17.60
CA ALA A 279 -11.77 -11.85 -16.72
C ALA A 279 -10.29 -11.73 -17.10
N GLY A 280 -9.41 -11.88 -16.10
CA GLY A 280 -7.96 -11.82 -16.27
C GLY A 280 -7.31 -10.64 -15.56
N CYS A 281 -5.98 -10.63 -15.59
CA CYS A 281 -5.19 -9.54 -15.01
C CYS A 281 -5.04 -8.41 -16.02
N GLN A 282 -5.41 -7.19 -15.62
CA GLN A 282 -5.43 -6.01 -16.49
C GLN A 282 -5.11 -4.75 -15.71
N GLU A 283 -4.61 -3.74 -16.39
CA GLU A 283 -4.35 -2.43 -15.78
C GLU A 283 -5.66 -1.62 -15.76
N LEU A 284 -6.08 -1.22 -14.56
CA LEU A 284 -7.25 -0.38 -14.34
C LEU A 284 -6.84 1.07 -14.12
N ASP A 285 -7.48 1.98 -14.84
CA ASP A 285 -7.43 3.41 -14.56
C ASP A 285 -8.22 3.75 -13.29
N GLY A 286 -8.15 5.00 -12.84
CA GLY A 286 -8.81 5.44 -11.61
C GLY A 286 -10.32 5.28 -11.62
N ARG A 287 -10.98 5.40 -12.78
CA ARG A 287 -12.42 5.19 -12.91
C ARG A 287 -12.80 3.72 -12.73
N ASN A 288 -12.13 2.85 -13.46
CA ASN A 288 -12.39 1.41 -13.42
C ASN A 288 -11.97 0.81 -12.06
N ALA A 289 -10.85 1.26 -11.48
CA ALA A 289 -10.42 0.87 -10.15
C ALA A 289 -11.44 1.26 -9.08
N LEU A 290 -11.94 2.52 -9.09
CA LEU A 290 -12.98 2.97 -8.18
C LEU A 290 -14.29 2.16 -8.35
N ALA A 291 -14.70 1.88 -9.59
CA ALA A 291 -15.87 1.06 -9.86
C ALA A 291 -15.69 -0.37 -9.34
N TYR A 292 -14.50 -0.96 -9.51
CA TYR A 292 -14.18 -2.32 -9.10
C TYR A 292 -14.18 -2.49 -7.57
N VAL A 293 -13.59 -1.56 -6.82
CA VAL A 293 -13.57 -1.64 -5.34
C VAL A 293 -14.94 -1.37 -4.70
N ARG A 294 -15.88 -0.74 -5.45
CA ARG A 294 -17.24 -0.43 -4.99
C ARG A 294 -18.27 -1.49 -5.37
N MET A 295 -17.95 -2.36 -6.32
CA MET A 295 -18.88 -3.39 -6.82
C MET A 295 -19.40 -4.27 -5.67
N ARG A 296 -20.73 -4.56 -5.68
CA ARG A 296 -21.39 -5.44 -4.69
C ARG A 296 -22.21 -6.53 -5.36
N TYR A 297 -23.02 -6.16 -6.35
CA TYR A 297 -24.10 -7.02 -6.84
C TYR A 297 -23.65 -8.08 -7.84
N ALA A 298 -22.53 -7.86 -8.50
CA ALA A 298 -21.97 -8.84 -9.45
C ALA A 298 -20.99 -9.84 -8.81
N ASP A 299 -20.82 -9.80 -7.47
CA ASP A 299 -19.94 -10.71 -6.74
C ASP A 299 -20.75 -11.72 -5.93
N PRO A 300 -20.58 -13.04 -6.17
CA PRO A 300 -21.24 -14.09 -5.37
C PRO A 300 -20.93 -14.02 -3.88
N LYS A 301 -19.74 -13.50 -3.50
CA LYS A 301 -19.31 -13.33 -2.10
C LYS A 301 -19.86 -12.07 -1.42
N GLY A 302 -20.62 -11.23 -2.16
CA GLY A 302 -21.23 -10.01 -1.64
C GLY A 302 -20.22 -9.05 -0.97
N ASP A 303 -20.44 -8.77 0.31
CA ASP A 303 -19.61 -7.81 1.08
C ASP A 303 -18.20 -8.32 1.38
N LEU A 304 -18.03 -9.62 1.62
CA LEU A 304 -16.70 -10.22 1.83
C LEU A 304 -15.82 -10.11 0.58
N GLY A 305 -16.39 -10.35 -0.60
CA GLY A 305 -15.68 -10.15 -1.87
C GLY A 305 -15.28 -8.69 -2.09
N ARG A 306 -16.05 -7.73 -1.58
CA ARG A 306 -15.65 -6.31 -1.60
C ARG A 306 -14.42 -6.06 -0.74
N VAL A 307 -14.35 -6.62 0.48
CA VAL A 307 -13.17 -6.51 1.35
C VAL A 307 -11.93 -7.07 0.67
N GLU A 308 -12.02 -8.26 0.06
CA GLU A 308 -10.92 -8.88 -0.69
C GLU A 308 -10.42 -7.97 -1.83
N ARG A 309 -11.33 -7.37 -2.62
CA ARG A 309 -10.97 -6.44 -3.70
C ARG A 309 -10.31 -5.16 -3.20
N GLN A 310 -10.76 -4.63 -2.07
CA GLN A 310 -10.15 -3.45 -1.46
C GLN A 310 -8.73 -3.74 -0.97
N GLN A 311 -8.48 -4.90 -0.35
CA GLN A 311 -7.14 -5.34 0.03
C GLN A 311 -6.24 -5.55 -1.20
N GLN A 312 -6.77 -6.20 -2.25
CA GLN A 312 -6.05 -6.39 -3.52
C GLN A 312 -5.71 -5.05 -4.17
N PHE A 313 -6.66 -4.11 -4.22
CA PHE A 313 -6.44 -2.76 -4.77
C PHE A 313 -5.34 -2.03 -4.00
N LEU A 314 -5.43 -1.98 -2.68
CA LEU A 314 -4.45 -1.30 -1.84
C LEU A 314 -3.04 -1.89 -2.05
N SER A 315 -2.93 -3.23 -2.07
CA SER A 315 -1.68 -3.92 -2.38
C SER A 315 -1.15 -3.55 -3.76
N SER A 316 -2.02 -3.46 -4.78
CA SER A 316 -1.64 -3.14 -6.16
C SER A 316 -1.18 -1.68 -6.31
N VAL A 317 -1.86 -0.73 -5.64
CA VAL A 317 -1.41 0.68 -5.55
C VAL A 317 -0.02 0.74 -4.93
N MET A 318 0.19 0.09 -3.79
CA MET A 318 1.49 0.11 -3.10
C MET A 318 2.61 -0.50 -3.95
N LYS A 319 2.35 -1.61 -4.65
CA LYS A 319 3.31 -2.19 -5.61
C LYS A 319 3.67 -1.19 -6.70
N LYS A 320 2.68 -0.51 -7.27
CA LYS A 320 2.90 0.46 -8.36
C LYS A 320 3.68 1.69 -7.89
N VAL A 321 3.31 2.26 -6.74
CA VAL A 321 4.01 3.39 -6.10
C VAL A 321 5.49 3.04 -5.84
N ALA A 322 5.77 1.81 -5.38
CA ALA A 322 7.11 1.35 -5.07
C ALA A 322 7.99 1.06 -6.31
N THR A 323 7.46 1.21 -7.53
CA THR A 323 8.25 0.95 -8.74
C THR A 323 9.30 2.04 -8.99
N PRO A 324 10.48 1.68 -9.50
CA PRO A 324 11.49 2.66 -9.90
C PRO A 324 10.96 3.67 -10.93
N ALA A 325 10.04 3.24 -11.79
CA ALA A 325 9.41 4.09 -12.81
C ALA A 325 8.59 5.23 -12.21
N VAL A 326 7.99 5.05 -11.03
CA VAL A 326 7.29 6.11 -10.30
C VAL A 326 8.27 6.91 -9.45
N ILE A 327 9.10 6.22 -8.63
CA ILE A 327 9.98 6.86 -7.66
C ILE A 327 11.02 7.76 -8.35
N PHE A 328 11.66 7.29 -9.43
CA PHE A 328 12.72 8.04 -10.09
C PHE A 328 12.23 8.94 -11.24
N ASN A 329 10.93 8.99 -11.51
CA ASN A 329 10.36 9.93 -12.48
C ASN A 329 9.80 11.16 -11.74
N PRO A 330 10.44 12.35 -11.86
CA PRO A 330 10.01 13.55 -11.15
C PRO A 330 8.56 13.93 -11.44
N LEU A 331 8.10 13.76 -12.69
CA LEU A 331 6.73 14.10 -13.08
C LEU A 331 5.70 13.14 -12.45
N SER A 332 6.02 11.83 -12.40
CA SER A 332 5.15 10.83 -11.76
C SER A 332 5.07 11.07 -10.25
N MET A 333 6.21 11.35 -9.62
CA MET A 333 6.26 11.67 -8.17
C MET A 333 5.51 12.95 -7.85
N TRP A 334 5.66 14.00 -8.67
CA TRP A 334 4.88 15.24 -8.48
C TRP A 334 3.37 14.97 -8.55
N LYS A 335 2.91 14.29 -9.61
CA LYS A 335 1.50 13.91 -9.76
C LYS A 335 0.97 13.07 -8.60
N LEU A 336 1.78 12.12 -8.12
CA LEU A 336 1.39 11.25 -7.00
C LEU A 336 1.24 12.05 -5.70
N VAL A 337 2.20 12.93 -5.41
CA VAL A 337 2.15 13.78 -4.22
C VAL A 337 0.98 14.75 -4.30
N ASP A 338 0.79 15.41 -5.42
CA ASP A 338 -0.32 16.34 -5.64
C ASP A 338 -1.69 15.65 -5.53
N ALA A 339 -1.85 14.48 -6.15
CA ALA A 339 -3.07 13.68 -6.04
C ALA A 339 -3.31 13.18 -4.60
N GLY A 340 -2.25 12.75 -3.90
CA GLY A 340 -2.32 12.33 -2.51
C GLY A 340 -2.73 13.47 -1.59
N THR A 341 -2.01 14.57 -1.60
CA THR A 341 -2.25 15.68 -0.68
C THR A 341 -3.59 16.40 -0.92
N SER A 342 -4.09 16.44 -2.17
CA SER A 342 -5.37 17.07 -2.52
C SER A 342 -6.60 16.18 -2.40
N SER A 343 -6.44 14.94 -1.95
CA SER A 343 -7.52 13.94 -2.01
C SER A 343 -7.54 12.97 -0.85
N VAL A 344 -6.59 13.11 0.08
CA VAL A 344 -6.45 12.29 1.28
C VAL A 344 -6.47 13.23 2.48
N ASN A 345 -7.35 12.95 3.43
CA ASN A 345 -7.37 13.63 4.72
C ASN A 345 -6.53 12.83 5.71
N VAL A 346 -5.72 13.51 6.51
CA VAL A 346 -4.93 12.88 7.58
C VAL A 346 -5.25 13.49 8.94
N GLY A 347 -4.93 12.80 10.02
CA GLY A 347 -5.07 13.35 11.36
C GLY A 347 -4.30 14.67 11.51
N ASP A 348 -4.79 15.56 12.35
CA ASP A 348 -4.19 16.89 12.58
C ASP A 348 -2.77 16.79 13.16
N SER A 349 -2.45 15.73 13.88
CA SER A 349 -1.10 15.37 14.36
C SER A 349 -0.19 14.78 13.28
N ASP A 350 -0.75 14.31 12.17
CA ASP A 350 0.00 13.59 11.15
C ASP A 350 0.84 14.51 10.26
N SER A 351 1.94 13.97 9.79
CA SER A 351 2.91 14.65 8.94
C SER A 351 3.24 13.83 7.71
N ILE A 352 3.86 14.47 6.72
CA ILE A 352 4.35 13.76 5.52
C ILE A 352 5.34 12.64 5.87
N ARG A 353 6.09 12.76 6.97
CA ARG A 353 7.00 11.73 7.44
C ARG A 353 6.23 10.47 7.85
N ASN A 354 5.17 10.62 8.64
CA ASN A 354 4.33 9.48 9.05
C ASN A 354 3.73 8.76 7.82
N ILE A 355 3.31 9.52 6.79
CA ILE A 355 2.80 8.95 5.54
C ILE A 355 3.89 8.16 4.78
N VAL A 356 5.12 8.65 4.77
CA VAL A 356 6.26 7.94 4.17
C VAL A 356 6.55 6.65 4.93
N ASP A 357 6.53 6.69 6.27
CA ASP A 357 6.74 5.51 7.12
C ASP A 357 5.63 4.47 6.89
N LEU A 358 4.36 4.89 6.78
CA LEU A 358 3.25 4.04 6.37
C LEU A 358 3.49 3.41 4.99
N ALA A 359 3.91 4.19 4.00
CA ALA A 359 4.16 3.69 2.64
C ALA A 359 5.28 2.64 2.61
N LEU A 360 6.33 2.83 3.40
CA LEU A 360 7.42 1.86 3.55
C LEU A 360 6.94 0.57 4.22
N ALA A 361 6.15 0.67 5.29
CA ALA A 361 5.56 -0.47 5.97
C ALA A 361 4.61 -1.25 5.04
N MET A 362 3.77 -0.56 4.28
CA MET A 362 2.86 -1.18 3.32
C MET A 362 3.58 -1.85 2.13
N ARG A 363 4.79 -1.39 1.78
CA ARG A 363 5.63 -2.10 0.82
C ARG A 363 5.95 -3.52 1.30
N GLY A 364 6.12 -3.73 2.61
CA GLY A 364 6.28 -5.05 3.22
C GLY A 364 5.07 -5.94 2.95
N LEU A 365 3.85 -5.43 3.17
CA LEU A 365 2.60 -6.14 2.89
C LEU A 365 2.50 -6.55 1.41
N SER A 366 2.80 -5.64 0.49
CA SER A 366 2.70 -5.87 -0.94
C SER A 366 3.70 -6.89 -1.48
N ASN A 367 4.82 -7.10 -0.79
CA ASN A 367 5.88 -8.05 -1.14
C ASN A 367 5.76 -9.39 -0.37
N GLY A 368 4.64 -9.64 0.31
CA GLY A 368 4.38 -10.87 1.05
C GLY A 368 5.16 -10.99 2.38
N LYS A 369 5.80 -9.92 2.86
CA LYS A 369 6.50 -9.91 4.15
C LYS A 369 5.61 -9.51 5.33
N GLY A 370 4.39 -9.05 5.06
CA GLY A 370 3.39 -8.70 6.06
C GLY A 370 2.19 -9.64 6.02
N THR A 371 1.24 -9.41 6.91
CA THR A 371 0.02 -10.20 7.04
C THR A 371 -1.20 -9.39 6.60
N LEU A 372 -2.05 -9.98 5.76
CA LEU A 372 -3.35 -9.43 5.38
C LEU A 372 -4.41 -10.33 5.99
N THR A 373 -5.29 -9.78 6.80
CA THR A 373 -6.35 -10.55 7.45
C THR A 373 -7.62 -9.71 7.60
N THR A 374 -8.70 -10.36 7.98
CA THR A 374 -9.95 -9.73 8.41
C THR A 374 -10.17 -10.10 9.86
N VAL A 375 -10.79 -9.24 10.66
CA VAL A 375 -11.17 -9.58 12.01
C VAL A 375 -11.99 -10.88 12.00
N PRO A 376 -11.72 -11.83 12.92
CA PRO A 376 -12.47 -13.08 12.98
C PRO A 376 -13.97 -12.84 13.15
N VAL A 377 -14.77 -13.49 12.31
CA VAL A 377 -16.23 -13.34 12.23
C VAL A 377 -16.90 -14.63 12.64
N SER A 378 -17.85 -14.56 13.57
CA SER A 378 -18.70 -15.68 13.98
C SER A 378 -19.95 -15.81 13.14
N ASP A 379 -20.57 -14.68 12.73
CA ASP A 379 -21.75 -14.64 11.85
C ASP A 379 -21.66 -13.43 10.92
N PRO A 380 -21.57 -13.66 9.62
CA PRO A 380 -21.44 -12.58 8.62
C PRO A 380 -22.76 -11.90 8.27
N ASP A 381 -23.93 -12.43 8.70
CA ASP A 381 -25.27 -11.93 8.31
C ASP A 381 -26.28 -12.04 9.48
N ALA A 382 -25.86 -11.77 10.70
CA ALA A 382 -26.71 -11.82 11.88
C ALA A 382 -27.80 -10.74 11.84
N THR A 383 -29.03 -11.13 12.22
CA THR A 383 -30.10 -10.17 12.42
C THR A 383 -29.97 -9.47 13.77
N THR A 384 -29.75 -8.17 13.78
CA THR A 384 -29.56 -7.33 14.96
C THR A 384 -30.55 -6.15 14.99
N ALA A 385 -30.50 -5.36 16.05
CA ALA A 385 -31.26 -4.09 16.12
C ALA A 385 -30.84 -3.09 15.02
N ALA A 386 -29.66 -3.26 14.41
CA ALA A 386 -29.18 -2.47 13.28
C ALA A 386 -29.47 -3.13 11.91
N GLY A 387 -30.31 -4.17 11.87
CA GLY A 387 -30.58 -5.00 10.69
C GLY A 387 -29.49 -6.07 10.49
N SER A 388 -29.36 -6.60 9.26
CA SER A 388 -28.30 -7.55 8.90
C SER A 388 -26.93 -6.96 9.21
N SER A 389 -26.14 -7.64 10.01
CA SER A 389 -24.87 -7.14 10.59
C SER A 389 -23.86 -8.27 10.71
N VAL A 390 -22.58 -7.90 10.82
CA VAL A 390 -21.47 -8.83 11.03
C VAL A 390 -21.16 -8.93 12.51
N LEU A 391 -21.18 -10.14 13.07
CA LEU A 391 -20.74 -10.41 14.44
C LEU A 391 -19.31 -10.93 14.43
N TRP A 392 -18.47 -10.35 15.27
CA TRP A 392 -17.12 -10.87 15.49
C TRP A 392 -17.14 -12.14 16.33
N ASP A 393 -16.20 -13.04 16.08
CA ASP A 393 -15.80 -14.02 17.08
C ASP A 393 -14.98 -13.28 18.15
N GLU A 394 -15.63 -12.91 19.24
CA GLU A 394 -15.02 -12.06 20.27
C GLU A 394 -13.76 -12.67 20.87
N ALA A 395 -13.71 -14.00 21.04
CA ALA A 395 -12.54 -14.68 21.61
C ALA A 395 -11.35 -14.68 20.62
N ALA A 396 -11.61 -15.01 19.37
CA ALA A 396 -10.58 -15.01 18.31
C ALA A 396 -10.14 -13.60 17.96
N ALA A 397 -11.08 -12.63 17.92
CA ALA A 397 -10.76 -11.22 17.67
C ALA A 397 -9.88 -10.64 18.78
N ARG A 398 -10.23 -10.91 20.06
CA ARG A 398 -9.39 -10.50 21.19
C ARG A 398 -8.00 -11.11 21.11
N LYS A 399 -7.88 -12.40 20.79
CA LYS A 399 -6.58 -13.05 20.60
C LYS A 399 -5.76 -12.40 19.50
N LEU A 400 -6.42 -12.03 18.39
CA LEU A 400 -5.76 -11.30 17.29
C LEU A 400 -5.22 -9.96 17.80
N PHE A 401 -6.05 -9.11 18.42
CA PHE A 401 -5.63 -7.78 18.85
C PHE A 401 -4.58 -7.81 19.96
N VAL A 402 -4.67 -8.75 20.90
CA VAL A 402 -3.60 -8.97 21.90
C VAL A 402 -2.29 -9.36 21.23
N SER A 403 -2.31 -10.15 20.15
CA SER A 403 -1.08 -10.46 19.39
C SER A 403 -0.49 -9.27 18.66
N LEU A 404 -1.25 -8.18 18.51
CA LEU A 404 -0.84 -6.89 17.94
C LEU A 404 -0.54 -5.83 19.02
N GLY A 405 -0.49 -6.22 20.30
CA GLY A 405 -0.13 -5.33 21.39
C GLY A 405 -1.30 -4.67 22.11
N ALA A 406 -2.55 -5.12 21.93
CA ALA A 406 -3.69 -4.66 22.72
C ALA A 406 -3.55 -5.09 24.19
N ASN A 407 -3.97 -4.21 25.11
CA ASN A 407 -3.99 -4.43 26.55
C ASN A 407 -5.18 -5.27 27.01
#